data_0883476212905102121e8387d9172e32
#
_entry.id   0883476212905102121e8387d9172e32
#
_cell.length_a   1.000
_cell.length_b   1.000
_cell.length_c   1.000
_cell.angle_alpha   90.00
_cell.angle_beta   90.00
_cell.angle_gamma   90.00
#
_symmetry.space_group_name_H-M   'P 1'
#
loop_
_entity.id
_entity.type
_entity.pdbx_description
1 polymer ?
#
loop_
_entity_poly.entity_id
_entity_poly.type
_entity_poly.pdbx_seq_one_letter_code
_entity_poly.pdbx_strand_id
1 'polypeptide(L)'
;SLCEMYVNEPGFKLFKDNADLVLKLNDNNVVYPREVENNKRFFNLIQALITYDPNVRAGYKEICDWLDGKTLEIYNTKNNTAAFKHYFIDTEYTTPHDLAVAYAQRDWNATIKDVFRQTLYNAFEKYDEKIYSKILDLREANQSVEERPVSAFKIVCNISPDIDFFWNGKIYHDNAELAQDLYKSVEEDNNIFEPLFSSKALRVFYEVNEKRRINIEAIDDVLRVSEESLERAQLYFHQVF
;
A
#
# COMPACT_ATOMS: atom_id res chain seq x y z
N SER A 1 -35.85 -12.29 -1.42
CA SER A 1 -34.53 -12.61 -0.78
C SER A 1 -34.62 -12.58 0.75
N LEU A 2 -33.62 -13.12 1.46
CA LEU A 2 -33.58 -13.06 2.93
C LEU A 2 -33.57 -11.60 3.43
N CYS A 3 -32.87 -10.71 2.75
CA CYS A 3 -32.87 -9.27 3.08
C CYS A 3 -34.26 -8.64 2.87
N GLU A 4 -34.95 -8.97 1.78
CA GLU A 4 -36.30 -8.51 1.50
C GLU A 4 -37.28 -8.95 2.58
N MET A 5 -37.21 -10.21 3.01
CA MET A 5 -38.06 -10.75 4.11
C MET A 5 -37.75 -10.08 5.44
N TYR A 6 -36.50 -9.77 5.72
CA TYR A 6 -36.05 -9.15 6.96
C TYR A 6 -36.48 -7.68 7.06
N VAL A 7 -36.28 -6.93 5.96
CA VAL A 7 -36.62 -5.50 5.90
C VAL A 7 -38.15 -5.28 5.81
N ASN A 8 -38.88 -6.32 5.41
CA ASN A 8 -40.33 -6.27 5.21
C ASN A 8 -40.80 -5.16 4.24
N GLU A 9 -39.97 -4.85 3.27
CA GLU A 9 -40.27 -3.91 2.18
C GLU A 9 -40.60 -4.67 0.91
N PRO A 10 -41.85 -4.67 0.44
CA PRO A 10 -42.23 -5.31 -0.81
C PRO A 10 -41.45 -4.70 -2.00
N GLY A 11 -40.73 -5.56 -2.74
CA GLY A 11 -39.96 -5.13 -3.92
C GLY A 11 -38.52 -4.68 -3.63
N PHE A 12 -38.07 -4.70 -2.36
CA PHE A 12 -36.65 -4.47 -2.05
C PHE A 12 -35.78 -5.54 -2.69
N LYS A 13 -34.75 -5.11 -3.40
CA LYS A 13 -33.73 -5.98 -3.99
C LYS A 13 -32.34 -5.47 -3.64
N LEU A 14 -31.54 -6.33 -3.05
CA LEU A 14 -30.12 -6.03 -2.75
C LEU A 14 -29.31 -5.83 -4.04
N PHE A 15 -29.71 -6.54 -5.11
CA PHE A 15 -29.11 -6.46 -6.44
C PHE A 15 -30.20 -6.27 -7.49
N LYS A 16 -29.93 -5.43 -8.50
CA LYS A 16 -30.87 -5.18 -9.60
C LYS A 16 -31.04 -6.39 -10.51
N ASP A 17 -29.90 -7.02 -10.84
CA ASP A 17 -29.79 -8.19 -11.70
C ASP A 17 -28.49 -8.95 -11.42
N ASN A 18 -28.21 -10.00 -12.18
CA ASN A 18 -27.00 -10.81 -12.02
C ASN A 18 -25.71 -10.04 -12.34
N ALA A 19 -25.75 -9.07 -13.24
CA ALA A 19 -24.59 -8.25 -13.57
C ALA A 19 -24.25 -7.30 -12.41
N ASP A 20 -25.25 -6.64 -11.84
CA ASP A 20 -25.12 -5.79 -10.64
C ASP A 20 -24.62 -6.61 -9.42
N LEU A 21 -25.10 -7.86 -9.27
CA LEU A 21 -24.61 -8.80 -8.25
C LEU A 21 -23.09 -9.03 -8.41
N VAL A 22 -22.66 -9.43 -9.61
CA VAL A 22 -21.25 -9.74 -9.88
C VAL A 22 -20.36 -8.51 -9.66
N LEU A 23 -20.74 -7.35 -10.18
CA LEU A 23 -20.01 -6.09 -10.01
C LEU A 23 -19.89 -5.70 -8.53
N LYS A 24 -20.99 -5.66 -7.81
CA LYS A 24 -20.99 -5.26 -6.40
C LYS A 24 -20.23 -6.23 -5.50
N LEU A 25 -20.27 -7.53 -5.79
CA LEU A 25 -19.50 -8.52 -5.04
C LEU A 25 -18.00 -8.42 -5.35
N ASN A 26 -17.62 -8.23 -6.62
CA ASN A 26 -16.23 -8.02 -6.99
C ASN A 26 -15.63 -6.75 -6.36
N ASP A 27 -16.39 -5.64 -6.42
CA ASP A 27 -15.94 -4.35 -5.91
C ASP A 27 -16.12 -4.24 -4.39
N ASN A 28 -16.72 -5.25 -3.74
CA ASN A 28 -17.13 -5.24 -2.33
C ASN A 28 -17.94 -3.99 -1.96
N ASN A 29 -18.79 -3.55 -2.88
CA ASN A 29 -19.59 -2.33 -2.77
C ASN A 29 -21.08 -2.66 -2.62
N VAL A 30 -21.40 -3.64 -1.78
CA VAL A 30 -22.79 -3.99 -1.46
C VAL A 30 -23.28 -3.05 -0.39
N VAL A 31 -24.33 -2.29 -0.71
CA VAL A 31 -25.00 -1.39 0.23
C VAL A 31 -26.14 -2.14 0.91
N TYR A 32 -26.05 -2.30 2.20
CA TYR A 32 -27.07 -2.98 2.99
C TYR A 32 -28.05 -1.98 3.62
N PRO A 33 -29.32 -2.39 3.85
CA PRO A 33 -30.24 -1.60 4.67
C PRO A 33 -29.71 -1.48 6.10
N ARG A 34 -29.96 -0.32 6.73
CA ARG A 34 -29.53 -0.05 8.12
C ARG A 34 -30.07 -1.08 9.12
N GLU A 35 -31.27 -1.57 8.90
CA GLU A 35 -31.90 -2.61 9.71
C GLU A 35 -31.08 -3.90 9.72
N VAL A 36 -30.52 -4.27 8.56
CA VAL A 36 -29.65 -5.44 8.39
C VAL A 36 -28.30 -5.20 9.07
N GLU A 37 -27.68 -4.03 8.86
CA GLU A 37 -26.37 -3.68 9.44
C GLU A 37 -26.42 -3.60 10.98
N ASN A 38 -27.53 -3.13 11.54
CA ASN A 38 -27.73 -3.03 12.98
C ASN A 38 -27.85 -4.40 13.66
N ASN A 39 -28.31 -5.43 12.94
CA ASN A 39 -28.32 -6.81 13.43
C ASN A 39 -27.06 -7.56 13.01
N LYS A 40 -25.98 -7.37 13.75
CA LYS A 40 -24.65 -7.95 13.43
C LYS A 40 -24.71 -9.45 13.13
N ARG A 41 -25.52 -10.22 13.86
CA ARG A 41 -25.64 -11.67 13.66
C ARG A 41 -26.28 -12.00 12.32
N PHE A 42 -27.32 -11.29 11.93
CA PHE A 42 -27.99 -11.46 10.64
C PHE A 42 -27.14 -10.90 9.49
N PHE A 43 -26.52 -9.76 9.71
CA PHE A 43 -25.58 -9.16 8.75
C PHE A 43 -24.45 -10.11 8.37
N ASN A 44 -23.83 -10.77 9.36
CA ASN A 44 -22.79 -11.77 9.16
C ASN A 44 -23.29 -12.97 8.33
N LEU A 45 -24.51 -13.43 8.60
CA LEU A 45 -25.11 -14.49 7.78
C LEU A 45 -25.26 -14.07 6.31
N ILE A 46 -25.82 -12.88 6.07
CA ILE A 46 -25.98 -12.38 4.70
C ILE A 46 -24.63 -12.26 3.98
N GLN A 47 -23.63 -11.70 4.63
CA GLN A 47 -22.27 -11.60 4.05
C GLN A 47 -21.68 -12.96 3.72
N ALA A 48 -21.83 -13.94 4.61
CA ALA A 48 -21.33 -15.30 4.38
C ALA A 48 -22.04 -16.00 3.20
N LEU A 49 -23.35 -15.75 3.04
CA LEU A 49 -24.15 -16.34 1.95
C LEU A 49 -23.89 -15.73 0.57
N ILE A 50 -23.52 -14.45 0.51
CA ILE A 50 -23.27 -13.74 -0.76
C ILE A 50 -21.79 -13.64 -1.12
N THR A 51 -20.90 -14.32 -0.36
CA THR A 51 -19.47 -14.38 -0.67
C THR A 51 -19.26 -14.83 -2.12
N TYR A 52 -18.43 -14.10 -2.88
CA TYR A 52 -18.22 -14.35 -4.31
C TYR A 52 -17.60 -15.73 -4.56
N ASP A 53 -16.56 -16.12 -3.78
CA ASP A 53 -15.92 -17.41 -3.90
C ASP A 53 -16.85 -18.55 -3.40
N PRO A 54 -17.28 -19.46 -4.28
CA PRO A 54 -18.19 -20.54 -3.90
C PRO A 54 -17.55 -21.54 -2.91
N ASN A 55 -16.21 -21.61 -2.82
CA ASN A 55 -15.53 -22.58 -1.96
C ASN A 55 -15.56 -22.16 -0.47
N VAL A 56 -15.73 -20.84 -0.21
CA VAL A 56 -15.79 -20.28 1.15
C VAL A 56 -17.16 -19.68 1.46
N ARG A 57 -18.09 -19.74 0.49
CA ARG A 57 -19.48 -19.31 0.69
C ARG A 57 -20.17 -20.22 1.68
N ALA A 58 -20.90 -19.63 2.64
CA ALA A 58 -21.67 -20.40 3.61
C ALA A 58 -22.67 -21.32 2.91
N GLY A 59 -22.61 -22.58 3.25
CA GLY A 59 -23.50 -23.61 2.78
C GLY A 59 -24.50 -24.07 3.85
N TYR A 60 -25.11 -25.22 3.65
CA TYR A 60 -26.12 -25.78 4.55
C TYR A 60 -25.62 -25.97 5.98
N LYS A 61 -24.38 -26.45 6.13
CA LYS A 61 -23.78 -26.71 7.45
C LYS A 61 -23.62 -25.41 8.23
N GLU A 62 -23.09 -24.36 7.61
CA GLU A 62 -22.86 -23.04 8.21
C GLU A 62 -24.19 -22.39 8.59
N ILE A 63 -25.24 -22.58 7.79
CA ILE A 63 -26.60 -22.10 8.13
C ILE A 63 -27.13 -22.82 9.38
N CYS A 64 -26.97 -24.15 9.48
CA CYS A 64 -27.34 -24.92 10.67
C CYS A 64 -26.57 -24.46 11.90
N ASP A 65 -25.26 -24.31 11.79
CA ASP A 65 -24.41 -23.80 12.87
C ASP A 65 -24.85 -22.40 13.34
N TRP A 66 -25.25 -21.53 12.40
CA TRP A 66 -25.79 -20.23 12.71
C TRP A 66 -27.14 -20.32 13.44
N LEU A 67 -28.04 -21.21 13.01
CA LEU A 67 -29.32 -21.44 13.68
C LEU A 67 -29.11 -21.94 15.12
N ASP A 68 -28.11 -22.78 15.35
CA ASP A 68 -27.70 -23.29 16.67
C ASP A 68 -27.00 -22.23 17.55
N GLY A 69 -26.89 -20.99 17.09
CA GLY A 69 -26.30 -19.87 17.83
C GLY A 69 -24.80 -19.70 17.70
N LYS A 70 -24.12 -20.48 16.87
CA LYS A 70 -22.69 -20.32 16.60
C LYS A 70 -22.42 -19.08 15.76
N THR A 71 -21.25 -18.46 15.96
CA THR A 71 -20.78 -17.35 15.13
C THR A 71 -20.26 -17.90 13.81
N LEU A 72 -20.74 -17.36 12.69
CA LEU A 72 -20.18 -17.67 11.38
C LEU A 72 -18.85 -16.92 11.17
N GLU A 73 -17.85 -17.62 10.68
CA GLU A 73 -16.66 -16.99 10.13
C GLU A 73 -17.03 -16.37 8.78
N ILE A 74 -16.87 -15.04 8.68
CA ILE A 74 -17.07 -14.35 7.42
C ILE A 74 -15.76 -14.41 6.66
N TYR A 75 -15.72 -15.25 5.67
CA TYR A 75 -14.63 -15.23 4.70
C TYR A 75 -14.87 -14.06 3.75
N ASN A 76 -14.42 -12.87 4.14
CA ASN A 76 -14.29 -11.80 3.16
C ASN A 76 -13.31 -12.30 2.10
N THR A 77 -13.74 -12.38 0.84
CA THR A 77 -12.90 -12.78 -0.30
C THR A 77 -11.66 -11.89 -0.45
N LYS A 78 -11.65 -10.70 0.17
CA LYS A 78 -10.47 -9.87 0.35
C LYS A 78 -9.51 -10.35 1.45
N ASN A 79 -9.92 -11.28 2.33
CA ASN A 79 -9.06 -11.88 3.35
C ASN A 79 -8.58 -13.30 2.99
N ASN A 80 -8.98 -13.85 1.84
CA ASN A 80 -8.21 -14.88 1.17
C ASN A 80 -7.05 -14.21 0.40
N THR A 81 -6.30 -13.39 1.11
CA THR A 81 -4.98 -12.99 0.66
C THR A 81 -4.19 -14.27 0.53
N ALA A 82 -3.92 -14.68 -0.70
CA ALA A 82 -2.95 -15.73 -0.94
C ALA A 82 -1.74 -15.38 -0.07
N ALA A 83 -1.25 -16.33 0.73
CA ALA A 83 -0.12 -16.05 1.62
C ALA A 83 0.94 -15.33 0.78
N PHE A 84 1.34 -14.13 1.24
CA PHE A 84 2.32 -13.35 0.50
C PHE A 84 3.58 -14.20 0.31
N LYS A 85 4.07 -14.29 -0.91
CA LYS A 85 5.31 -14.98 -1.23
C LYS A 85 6.04 -14.26 -2.35
N HIS A 86 7.27 -13.88 -2.09
CA HIS A 86 8.14 -13.30 -3.08
C HIS A 86 9.59 -13.72 -2.84
N TYR A 87 10.33 -14.02 -3.93
CA TYR A 87 11.74 -14.36 -3.88
C TYR A 87 12.60 -13.15 -4.22
N PHE A 88 13.51 -12.82 -3.29
CA PHE A 88 14.52 -11.78 -3.53
C PHE A 88 15.88 -12.25 -3.02
N ILE A 89 16.90 -12.24 -3.88
CA ILE A 89 18.28 -12.66 -3.60
C ILE A 89 18.31 -13.98 -2.79
N ASP A 90 17.89 -15.08 -3.41
CA ASP A 90 17.93 -16.45 -2.84
C ASP A 90 17.12 -16.67 -1.54
N THR A 91 16.27 -15.73 -1.17
CA THR A 91 15.42 -15.82 0.02
C THR A 91 13.95 -15.67 -0.35
N GLU A 92 13.09 -16.56 0.17
CA GLU A 92 11.63 -16.41 0.08
C GLU A 92 11.15 -15.56 1.25
N TYR A 93 10.41 -14.48 0.95
CA TYR A 93 9.77 -13.63 1.94
C TYR A 93 8.27 -13.92 1.96
N THR A 94 7.74 -14.10 3.16
CA THR A 94 6.33 -14.43 3.40
C THR A 94 5.52 -13.27 3.98
N THR A 95 6.18 -12.14 4.26
CA THR A 95 5.53 -10.89 4.67
C THR A 95 6.03 -9.72 3.83
N PRO A 96 5.16 -8.75 3.48
CA PRO A 96 5.59 -7.52 2.82
C PRO A 96 6.62 -6.72 3.61
N HIS A 97 6.49 -6.70 4.95
CA HIS A 97 7.41 -5.98 5.82
C HIS A 97 8.83 -6.54 5.74
N ASP A 98 9.01 -7.87 5.88
CA ASP A 98 10.33 -8.48 5.81
C ASP A 98 10.98 -8.29 4.43
N LEU A 99 10.16 -8.33 3.37
CA LEU A 99 10.62 -8.01 2.01
C LEU A 99 11.08 -6.55 1.91
N ALA A 100 10.31 -5.60 2.44
CA ALA A 100 10.66 -4.18 2.42
C ALA A 100 11.96 -3.90 3.18
N VAL A 101 12.15 -4.53 4.36
CA VAL A 101 13.39 -4.45 5.13
C VAL A 101 14.57 -5.02 4.33
N ALA A 102 14.36 -6.15 3.66
CA ALA A 102 15.41 -6.73 2.81
C ALA A 102 15.77 -5.82 1.63
N TYR A 103 14.79 -5.19 0.99
CA TYR A 103 15.00 -4.21 -0.07
C TYR A 103 15.79 -2.99 0.42
N ALA A 104 15.54 -2.55 1.64
CA ALA A 104 16.19 -1.39 2.22
C ALA A 104 17.64 -1.64 2.66
N GLN A 105 17.99 -2.88 3.05
CA GLN A 105 19.29 -3.23 3.65
C GLN A 105 20.26 -3.95 2.71
N ARG A 106 19.75 -4.55 1.64
CA ARG A 106 20.59 -5.36 0.75
C ARG A 106 21.11 -4.55 -0.46
N ASP A 107 21.66 -5.24 -1.44
CA ASP A 107 22.14 -4.61 -2.69
C ASP A 107 21.03 -3.75 -3.34
N TRP A 108 21.24 -2.44 -3.31
CA TRP A 108 20.27 -1.47 -3.81
C TRP A 108 20.01 -1.62 -5.32
N ASN A 109 21.02 -2.00 -6.08
CA ASN A 109 20.87 -2.25 -7.52
C ASN A 109 20.02 -3.50 -7.78
N ALA A 110 20.16 -4.53 -6.93
CA ALA A 110 19.29 -5.70 -7.00
C ALA A 110 17.87 -5.35 -6.60
N THR A 111 17.66 -4.53 -5.57
CA THR A 111 16.37 -4.00 -5.17
C THR A 111 15.70 -3.24 -6.31
N ILE A 112 16.38 -2.27 -6.93
CA ILE A 112 15.85 -1.52 -8.07
C ILE A 112 15.42 -2.48 -9.20
N LYS A 113 16.25 -3.47 -9.54
CA LYS A 113 15.89 -4.44 -10.58
C LYS A 113 14.66 -5.27 -10.22
N ASP A 114 14.55 -5.71 -8.97
CA ASP A 114 13.47 -6.61 -8.53
C ASP A 114 12.14 -5.87 -8.39
N VAL A 115 12.17 -4.65 -7.86
CA VAL A 115 10.99 -3.79 -7.70
C VAL A 115 10.28 -3.53 -9.04
N PHE A 116 11.00 -3.54 -10.17
CA PHE A 116 10.41 -3.39 -11.51
C PHE A 116 10.04 -4.71 -12.20
N ARG A 117 10.26 -5.87 -11.55
CA ARG A 117 9.87 -7.17 -12.11
C ARG A 117 8.38 -7.44 -11.93
N GLN A 118 7.77 -8.02 -12.94
CA GLN A 118 6.35 -8.41 -12.91
C GLN A 118 6.02 -9.40 -11.79
N THR A 119 6.99 -10.21 -11.34
CA THR A 119 6.81 -11.18 -10.25
C THR A 119 6.39 -10.55 -8.93
N LEU A 120 6.92 -9.35 -8.61
CA LEU A 120 6.52 -8.60 -7.42
C LEU A 120 5.05 -8.18 -7.50
N TYR A 121 4.63 -7.64 -8.63
CA TYR A 121 3.25 -7.19 -8.86
C TYR A 121 2.26 -8.34 -8.80
N ASN A 122 2.60 -9.49 -9.40
CA ASN A 122 1.78 -10.69 -9.32
C ASN A 122 1.62 -11.23 -7.88
N ALA A 123 2.62 -11.02 -7.02
CA ALA A 123 2.52 -11.39 -5.62
C ALA A 123 1.54 -10.47 -4.86
N PHE A 124 1.61 -9.14 -5.12
CA PHE A 124 0.71 -8.18 -4.48
C PHE A 124 -0.71 -8.19 -5.04
N GLU A 125 -0.90 -8.43 -6.34
CA GLU A 125 -2.22 -8.56 -6.96
C GLU A 125 -3.11 -9.59 -6.23
N LYS A 126 -2.50 -10.69 -5.79
CA LYS A 126 -3.18 -11.75 -5.05
C LYS A 126 -3.26 -11.50 -3.55
N TYR A 127 -2.36 -10.70 -3.01
CA TYR A 127 -2.23 -10.46 -1.58
C TYR A 127 -3.01 -9.24 -1.10
N ASP A 128 -2.79 -8.07 -1.72
CA ASP A 128 -3.42 -6.80 -1.33
C ASP A 128 -3.56 -5.88 -2.54
N GLU A 129 -4.79 -5.77 -3.04
CA GLU A 129 -5.14 -4.95 -4.21
C GLU A 129 -4.85 -3.45 -4.01
N LYS A 130 -4.90 -2.96 -2.76
CA LYS A 130 -4.62 -1.54 -2.47
C LYS A 130 -3.13 -1.24 -2.59
N ILE A 131 -2.28 -2.13 -2.05
CA ILE A 131 -0.83 -2.02 -2.23
C ILE A 131 -0.49 -2.21 -3.71
N TYR A 132 -1.06 -3.24 -4.36
CA TYR A 132 -0.86 -3.51 -5.79
C TYR A 132 -1.14 -2.28 -6.66
N SER A 133 -2.31 -1.66 -6.52
CA SER A 133 -2.68 -0.47 -7.29
C SER A 133 -1.68 0.68 -7.10
N LYS A 134 -1.33 1.00 -5.84
CA LYS A 134 -0.38 2.07 -5.55
C LYS A 134 1.01 1.84 -6.13
N ILE A 135 1.56 0.61 -5.98
CA ILE A 135 2.89 0.30 -6.49
C ILE A 135 2.91 0.22 -8.02
N LEU A 136 1.79 -0.18 -8.64
CA LEU A 136 1.65 -0.20 -10.09
C LEU A 136 1.66 1.23 -10.66
N ASP A 137 0.86 2.13 -10.08
CA ASP A 137 0.83 3.56 -10.46
C ASP A 137 2.22 4.19 -10.37
N LEU A 138 2.97 3.91 -9.30
CA LEU A 138 4.34 4.40 -9.12
C LEU A 138 5.31 3.83 -10.15
N ARG A 139 5.15 2.57 -10.55
CA ARG A 139 5.95 1.94 -11.62
C ARG A 139 5.69 2.56 -12.98
N GLU A 140 4.41 2.80 -13.30
CA GLU A 140 4.01 3.33 -14.61
C GLU A 140 4.36 4.81 -14.76
N ALA A 141 4.28 5.58 -13.67
CA ALA A 141 4.61 7.01 -13.68
C ALA A 141 6.09 7.31 -13.95
N ASN A 142 7.01 6.39 -13.63
CA ASN A 142 8.45 6.64 -13.63
C ASN A 142 9.21 5.53 -14.38
N GLN A 143 9.30 5.65 -15.69
CA GLN A 143 9.94 4.63 -16.55
C GLN A 143 11.39 4.95 -16.90
N SER A 144 11.89 6.17 -16.68
CA SER A 144 13.26 6.53 -16.97
C SER A 144 14.24 5.81 -16.03
N VAL A 145 15.40 5.47 -16.54
CA VAL A 145 16.42 4.75 -15.75
C VAL A 145 16.92 5.60 -14.58
N GLU A 146 16.97 6.91 -14.76
CA GLU A 146 17.46 7.89 -13.78
C GLU A 146 16.48 8.04 -12.60
N GLU A 147 15.18 7.86 -12.82
CA GLU A 147 14.14 7.98 -11.79
C GLU A 147 13.89 6.66 -11.03
N ARG A 148 14.41 5.54 -11.53
CA ARG A 148 14.19 4.22 -10.92
C ARG A 148 14.57 4.11 -9.44
N PRO A 149 15.72 4.67 -8.97
CA PRO A 149 16.06 4.61 -7.55
C PRO A 149 15.01 5.26 -6.66
N VAL A 150 14.51 6.43 -7.08
CA VAL A 150 13.46 7.16 -6.36
C VAL A 150 12.13 6.42 -6.39
N SER A 151 11.78 5.87 -7.55
CA SER A 151 10.56 5.07 -7.68
C SER A 151 10.62 3.80 -6.84
N ALA A 152 11.77 3.13 -6.80
CA ALA A 152 12.00 1.98 -5.94
C ALA A 152 11.82 2.36 -4.45
N PHE A 153 12.38 3.49 -4.02
CA PHE A 153 12.18 4.00 -2.66
C PHE A 153 10.68 4.20 -2.36
N LYS A 154 9.95 4.92 -3.23
CA LYS A 154 8.52 5.16 -3.06
C LYS A 154 7.69 3.87 -3.03
N ILE A 155 8.02 2.90 -3.88
CA ILE A 155 7.36 1.59 -3.92
C ILE A 155 7.58 0.83 -2.62
N VAL A 156 8.83 0.76 -2.13
CA VAL A 156 9.15 0.07 -0.87
C VAL A 156 8.45 0.71 0.33
N CYS A 157 8.38 2.05 0.38
CA CYS A 157 7.60 2.76 1.40
C CYS A 157 6.10 2.40 1.39
N ASN A 158 5.52 2.18 0.20
CA ASN A 158 4.12 1.77 0.08
C ASN A 158 3.91 0.27 0.38
N ILE A 159 4.91 -0.57 0.20
CA ILE A 159 4.88 -1.99 0.59
C ILE A 159 4.84 -2.12 2.11
N SER A 160 5.63 -1.31 2.83
CA SER A 160 5.67 -1.29 4.30
C SER A 160 5.68 0.13 4.83
N PRO A 161 4.50 0.70 5.15
CA PRO A 161 4.38 2.07 5.66
C PRO A 161 5.09 2.33 6.99
N ASP A 162 5.43 1.29 7.73
CA ASP A 162 6.08 1.37 9.05
C ASP A 162 7.60 1.14 9.01
N ILE A 163 8.19 1.05 7.82
CA ILE A 163 9.64 0.90 7.66
C ILE A 163 10.38 2.17 8.14
N ASP A 164 11.56 1.98 8.73
CA ASP A 164 12.45 3.10 9.03
C ASP A 164 12.96 3.76 7.75
N PHE A 165 13.39 5.02 7.85
CA PHE A 165 13.95 5.70 6.70
C PHE A 165 15.15 4.93 6.15
N PHE A 166 15.23 4.79 4.85
CA PHE A 166 16.30 4.07 4.17
C PHE A 166 16.67 4.75 2.86
N TRP A 167 17.91 4.60 2.47
CA TRP A 167 18.37 5.04 1.15
C TRP A 167 19.63 4.28 0.75
N ASN A 168 19.70 3.92 -0.53
CA ASN A 168 20.88 3.31 -1.15
C ASN A 168 21.45 2.10 -0.37
N GLY A 169 20.56 1.21 0.12
CA GLY A 169 20.96 -0.01 0.84
C GLY A 169 21.30 0.19 2.33
N LYS A 170 21.03 1.37 2.88
CA LYS A 170 21.22 1.66 4.31
C LYS A 170 19.89 2.07 4.95
N ILE A 171 19.57 1.48 6.10
CA ILE A 171 18.45 1.91 6.96
C ILE A 171 19.00 2.84 8.04
N TYR A 172 18.23 3.89 8.36
CA TYR A 172 18.52 4.87 9.39
C TYR A 172 17.51 4.74 10.52
N HIS A 173 17.95 4.26 11.67
CA HIS A 173 17.08 4.04 12.83
C HIS A 173 16.77 5.33 13.61
N ASP A 174 17.60 6.34 13.44
CA ASP A 174 17.38 7.66 14.04
C ASP A 174 17.76 8.81 13.08
N ASN A 175 17.24 10.00 13.40
CA ASN A 175 17.48 11.19 12.60
C ASN A 175 18.91 11.73 12.74
N ALA A 176 19.62 11.41 13.83
CA ALA A 176 20.99 11.88 14.03
C ALA A 176 21.95 11.16 13.08
N GLU A 177 21.77 9.85 12.90
CA GLU A 177 22.51 9.05 11.95
C GLU A 177 22.31 9.55 10.51
N LEU A 178 21.03 9.80 10.13
CA LEU A 178 20.71 10.37 8.82
C LEU A 178 21.37 11.76 8.63
N ALA A 179 21.26 12.63 9.64
CA ALA A 179 21.85 13.97 9.57
C ALA A 179 23.38 13.94 9.41
N GLN A 180 24.05 13.00 10.08
CA GLN A 180 25.51 12.82 9.91
C GLN A 180 25.90 12.40 8.50
N ASP A 181 25.17 11.45 7.91
CA ASP A 181 25.43 11.00 6.53
C ASP A 181 25.11 12.09 5.51
N LEU A 182 24.03 12.86 5.72
CA LEU A 182 23.70 14.02 4.88
C LEU A 182 24.79 15.06 4.94
N TYR A 183 25.26 15.42 6.16
CA TYR A 183 26.35 16.38 6.33
C TYR A 183 27.64 15.91 5.64
N LYS A 184 28.00 14.65 5.84
CA LYS A 184 29.17 14.04 5.19
C LYS A 184 29.06 14.04 3.68
N SER A 185 27.88 13.75 3.12
CA SER A 185 27.69 13.77 1.67
C SER A 185 27.90 15.17 1.06
N VAL A 186 27.52 16.22 1.79
CA VAL A 186 27.77 17.61 1.40
C VAL A 186 29.26 17.95 1.47
N GLU A 187 29.95 17.55 2.55
CA GLU A 187 31.41 17.80 2.70
C GLU A 187 32.24 17.08 1.60
N GLU A 188 31.81 15.89 1.21
CA GLU A 188 32.49 15.05 0.18
C GLU A 188 32.06 15.41 -1.24
N ASP A 189 31.22 16.42 -1.43
CA ASP A 189 30.59 16.76 -2.74
C ASP A 189 29.90 15.54 -3.39
N ASN A 190 29.24 14.75 -2.56
CA ASN A 190 28.61 13.51 -2.97
C ASN A 190 27.09 13.70 -3.04
N ASN A 191 26.54 13.72 -4.25
CA ASN A 191 25.12 13.99 -4.52
C ASN A 191 24.20 12.76 -4.31
N ILE A 192 24.58 11.85 -3.41
CA ILE A 192 23.86 10.57 -3.24
C ILE A 192 22.41 10.76 -2.76
N PHE A 193 22.14 11.83 -2.01
CA PHE A 193 20.80 12.16 -1.47
C PHE A 193 20.02 13.14 -2.34
N GLU A 194 20.65 13.80 -3.29
CA GLU A 194 20.01 14.80 -4.14
C GLU A 194 18.70 14.28 -4.81
N PRO A 195 18.66 13.04 -5.35
CA PRO A 195 17.43 12.52 -5.95
C PRO A 195 16.24 12.44 -5.01
N LEU A 196 16.46 12.27 -3.70
CA LEU A 196 15.38 12.22 -2.70
C LEU A 196 14.73 13.59 -2.51
N PHE A 197 15.54 14.66 -2.54
CA PHE A 197 15.06 16.02 -2.34
C PHE A 197 14.39 16.57 -3.61
N SER A 198 15.06 16.46 -4.75
CA SER A 198 14.58 16.96 -6.04
C SER A 198 13.27 16.29 -6.50
N SER A 199 13.05 15.03 -6.13
CA SER A 199 11.87 14.25 -6.54
C SER A 199 10.71 14.27 -5.55
N LYS A 200 10.83 15.03 -4.44
CA LYS A 200 9.86 15.04 -3.32
C LYS A 200 9.60 13.63 -2.73
N ALA A 201 10.56 12.71 -2.84
CA ALA A 201 10.41 11.34 -2.35
C ALA A 201 10.27 11.28 -0.82
N LEU A 202 10.92 12.19 -0.11
CA LEU A 202 10.77 12.34 1.34
C LEU A 202 9.32 12.60 1.75
N ARG A 203 8.60 13.40 0.98
CA ARG A 203 7.18 13.65 1.24
C ARG A 203 6.39 12.35 1.22
N VAL A 204 6.60 11.48 0.21
CA VAL A 204 5.91 10.19 0.12
C VAL A 204 6.22 9.32 1.34
N PHE A 205 7.47 9.28 1.80
CA PHE A 205 7.83 8.54 3.01
C PHE A 205 7.05 8.99 4.24
N TYR A 206 6.95 10.30 4.47
CA TYR A 206 6.24 10.84 5.63
C TYR A 206 4.71 10.77 5.49
N GLU A 207 4.17 10.82 4.28
CA GLU A 207 2.73 10.65 4.03
C GLU A 207 2.26 9.22 4.31
N VAL A 208 3.06 8.20 3.98
CA VAL A 208 2.70 6.80 4.17
C VAL A 208 3.11 6.24 5.53
N ASN A 209 4.10 6.85 6.21
CA ASN A 209 4.62 6.35 7.48
C ASN A 209 3.79 6.80 8.67
N GLU A 210 2.88 5.95 9.13
CA GLU A 210 1.95 6.24 10.23
C GLU A 210 2.63 6.45 11.59
N LYS A 211 3.83 5.92 11.79
CA LYS A 211 4.59 6.06 13.06
C LYS A 211 5.23 7.43 13.20
N ARG A 212 5.53 8.10 12.10
CA ARG A 212 6.23 9.39 12.07
C ARG A 212 5.27 10.51 11.69
N ARG A 213 4.44 10.93 12.64
CA ARG A 213 3.58 12.13 12.48
C ARG A 213 4.45 13.40 12.44
N ILE A 214 4.97 13.71 11.27
CA ILE A 214 5.64 14.99 11.00
C ILE A 214 4.62 15.90 10.33
N ASN A 215 4.71 17.20 10.64
CA ASN A 215 3.94 18.20 9.92
C ASN A 215 4.43 18.27 8.47
N ILE A 216 3.63 17.72 7.54
CA ILE A 216 3.95 17.64 6.11
C ILE A 216 4.13 19.06 5.53
N GLU A 217 3.38 20.06 6.02
CA GLU A 217 3.53 21.46 5.62
C GLU A 217 4.93 22.00 5.93
N ALA A 218 5.49 21.63 7.10
CA ALA A 218 6.85 22.02 7.46
C ALA A 218 7.92 21.39 6.54
N ILE A 219 7.67 20.18 6.03
CA ILE A 219 8.56 19.54 5.04
C ILE A 219 8.47 20.28 3.70
N ASP A 220 7.27 20.60 3.25
CA ASP A 220 7.07 21.35 2.00
C ASP A 220 7.74 22.75 2.10
N ASP A 221 7.68 23.41 3.25
CA ASP A 221 8.37 24.68 3.49
C ASP A 221 9.90 24.52 3.44
N VAL A 222 10.47 23.47 4.06
CA VAL A 222 11.91 23.21 4.00
C VAL A 222 12.36 22.89 2.56
N LEU A 223 11.60 22.08 1.84
CA LEU A 223 11.89 21.77 0.44
C LEU A 223 11.83 23.02 -0.45
N ARG A 224 10.81 23.86 -0.27
CA ARG A 224 10.67 25.12 -0.99
C ARG A 224 11.83 26.08 -0.71
N VAL A 225 12.24 26.23 0.55
CA VAL A 225 13.37 27.10 0.92
C VAL A 225 14.68 26.57 0.33
N SER A 226 14.86 25.24 0.26
CA SER A 226 16.06 24.64 -0.37
C SER A 226 16.09 24.86 -1.87
N GLU A 227 14.94 24.72 -2.58
CA GLU A 227 14.82 25.02 -4.01
C GLU A 227 15.12 26.48 -4.30
N GLU A 228 14.50 27.43 -3.57
CA GLU A 228 14.75 28.86 -3.71
C GLU A 228 16.22 29.25 -3.42
N SER A 229 16.85 28.56 -2.47
CA SER A 229 18.26 28.81 -2.14
C SER A 229 19.19 28.30 -3.24
N LEU A 230 18.87 27.17 -3.85
CA LEU A 230 19.61 26.62 -4.98
C LEU A 230 19.47 27.52 -6.23
N GLU A 231 18.27 27.99 -6.53
CA GLU A 231 18.03 28.92 -7.63
C GLU A 231 18.76 30.25 -7.42
N ARG A 232 18.77 30.80 -6.19
CA ARG A 232 19.53 32.00 -5.86
C ARG A 232 21.03 31.80 -5.99
N ALA A 233 21.55 30.65 -5.56
CA ALA A 233 22.95 30.33 -5.73
C ALA A 233 23.32 30.23 -7.23
N GLN A 234 22.50 29.55 -8.04
CA GLN A 234 22.70 29.46 -9.49
C GLN A 234 22.65 30.83 -10.18
N LEU A 235 21.68 31.68 -9.82
CA LEU A 235 21.59 33.07 -10.32
C LEU A 235 22.81 33.89 -9.93
N TYR A 236 23.32 33.73 -8.70
CA TYR A 236 24.51 34.43 -8.24
C TYR A 236 25.76 34.00 -9.01
N PHE A 237 25.92 32.68 -9.26
CA PHE A 237 27.02 32.15 -10.07
C PHE A 237 26.96 32.68 -11.52
N HIS A 238 25.78 32.74 -12.13
CA HIS A 238 25.61 33.27 -13.48
C HIS A 238 25.83 34.80 -13.60
N GLN A 239 25.75 35.53 -12.50
CA GLN A 239 26.01 36.97 -12.50
C GLN A 239 27.47 37.35 -12.19
N VAL A 240 28.24 36.45 -11.61
CA VAL A 240 29.61 36.68 -11.16
C VAL A 240 30.67 36.06 -12.07
N PHE A 241 30.27 35.08 -12.88
CA PHE A 241 31.09 34.41 -13.87
C PHE A 241 30.47 34.44 -15.27
#